data_60ee07bd423c422d35c19d490b8eac3f
#
_entry.id   60ee07bd423c422d35c19d490b8eac3f
#
_cell.length_a   1.000
_cell.length_b   1.000
_cell.length_c   1.000
_cell.angle_alpha   90.00
_cell.angle_beta   90.00
_cell.angle_gamma   90.00
#
_symmetry.space_group_name_H-M   'P 1'
#
loop_
_entity.id
_entity.type
_entity.pdbx_description
1 polymer ?
#
loop_
_entity_poly.entity_id
_entity_poly.type
_entity_poly.pdbx_seq_one_letter_code
_entity_poly.pdbx_strand_id
1 'polypeptide(L)'
;MNKKKIISTILACAMLPFGGLISASAQDTKPTYVQINPADASPFNNGEFQGWGTALCWWANRLGYSEKLTNSAAEAFFSDEGLGLDIARYNLGGGDDPTHNHINRSDSKVPGVYSDYKLSSDGKDVESITYDITKDKNQLNIAKAALKANPDLYFEGFSNSAPYFMTKTGCTSGGGTVNSDGTVTSNGKLNNLNDDMYDDFAKFIADATKLFKDNGIEFKSYSPMNEPDTDYWGYGSPKQEGCHFDPGASQSKMITETRKALDNAEFTDVLVAGMDETSLKRTANNLGSLTDEAKTALGRVDTHTYSDRGYHAQVKAKALELGKNLWQSEVDKGGNGATLASMIIEDMNGMQPSAWVMWDIVDFHKDSKFVDPTSGNKTEENSDQYIKYDCNIYNPQKNIWTKSLWGVGMADHDKEKLVLTNKYY
;
A
#
# COMPACT_ATOMS: atom_id res chain seq x y z
N MET A 1 -29.71 20.41 -0.31
CA MET A 1 -28.96 21.57 0.24
C MET A 1 -29.17 21.61 1.76
N ASN A 2 -28.28 21.00 2.50
CA ASN A 2 -28.26 21.15 3.96
C ASN A 2 -26.86 21.56 4.38
N LYS A 3 -26.75 22.83 4.80
CA LYS A 3 -25.52 23.40 5.36
C LYS A 3 -25.33 22.88 6.78
N LYS A 4 -24.39 21.98 7.01
CA LYS A 4 -23.95 21.64 8.37
C LYS A 4 -23.06 22.77 8.90
N LYS A 5 -23.48 23.36 10.03
CA LYS A 5 -22.70 24.36 10.78
C LYS A 5 -21.62 23.62 11.58
N ILE A 6 -20.37 23.98 11.35
CA ILE A 6 -19.24 23.59 12.20
C ILE A 6 -19.35 24.41 13.49
N ILE A 7 -19.55 23.75 14.62
CA ILE A 7 -19.52 24.35 15.96
C ILE A 7 -18.17 23.96 16.58
N SER A 8 -17.25 24.92 16.69
CA SER A 8 -16.01 24.77 17.46
C SER A 8 -16.33 24.84 18.94
N THR A 9 -16.14 23.73 19.66
CA THR A 9 -16.25 23.72 21.12
C THR A 9 -14.89 24.02 21.72
N ILE A 10 -14.74 25.19 22.33
CA ILE A 10 -13.57 25.57 23.12
C ILE A 10 -13.71 24.90 24.48
N LEU A 11 -12.83 23.96 24.81
CA LEU A 11 -12.75 23.35 26.12
C LEU A 11 -11.90 24.24 27.04
N ALA A 12 -12.54 24.86 28.04
CA ALA A 12 -11.87 25.61 29.08
C ALA A 12 -11.40 24.67 30.19
N CYS A 13 -10.10 24.48 30.36
CA CYS A 13 -9.54 23.80 31.52
C CYS A 13 -9.56 24.69 32.75
N ALA A 14 -10.27 24.31 33.78
CA ALA A 14 -10.22 24.93 35.10
C ALA A 14 -8.91 24.56 35.81
N MET A 15 -8.08 25.53 36.16
CA MET A 15 -6.89 25.35 36.99
C MET A 15 -7.23 25.54 38.46
N LEU A 16 -6.84 24.58 39.27
CA LEU A 16 -6.73 24.72 40.72
C LEU A 16 -5.39 25.34 41.12
N PRO A 17 -5.32 26.17 42.16
CA PRO A 17 -4.11 26.93 42.45
C PRO A 17 -3.14 26.15 43.34
N PHE A 18 -1.93 25.88 42.85
CA PHE A 18 -0.77 25.66 43.72
C PHE A 18 0.23 26.78 43.46
N GLY A 19 0.51 27.53 44.52
CA GLY A 19 1.36 28.70 44.46
C GLY A 19 2.82 28.36 44.20
N GLY A 20 3.35 28.98 43.18
CA GLY A 20 4.75 29.13 42.87
C GLY A 20 4.85 30.20 41.80
N LEU A 21 5.31 31.38 42.20
CA LEU A 21 5.54 32.50 41.29
C LEU A 21 6.64 32.12 40.28
N ILE A 22 6.24 31.62 39.13
CA ILE A 22 7.05 31.64 37.94
C ILE A 22 6.51 32.80 37.09
N SER A 23 7.26 33.89 37.00
CA SER A 23 7.01 34.98 36.07
C SER A 23 7.22 34.42 34.65
N ALA A 24 6.20 33.82 34.07
CA ALA A 24 6.14 33.62 32.65
C ALA A 24 5.85 35.00 32.02
N SER A 25 6.86 35.65 31.46
CA SER A 25 6.64 36.75 30.55
C SER A 25 5.73 36.23 29.44
N ALA A 26 4.48 36.70 29.39
CA ALA A 26 3.63 36.51 28.24
C ALA A 26 4.36 37.12 27.05
N GLN A 27 4.99 36.34 26.20
CA GLN A 27 5.39 36.80 24.90
C GLN A 27 4.09 37.17 24.19
N ASP A 28 3.99 38.44 23.83
CA ASP A 28 2.93 38.99 23.00
C ASP A 28 3.01 38.28 21.65
N THR A 29 2.37 37.11 21.56
CA THR A 29 2.28 36.37 20.31
C THR A 29 1.29 37.10 19.44
N LYS A 30 1.80 37.92 18.53
CA LYS A 30 0.96 38.49 17.48
C LYS A 30 0.15 37.37 16.84
N PRO A 31 -1.16 37.57 16.61
CA PRO A 31 -1.96 36.54 15.94
C PRO A 31 -1.31 36.19 14.59
N THR A 32 -1.07 34.91 14.36
CA THR A 32 -0.60 34.44 13.07
C THR A 32 -1.79 34.40 12.13
N TYR A 33 -1.77 35.23 11.11
CA TYR A 33 -2.78 35.19 10.05
C TYR A 33 -2.34 34.16 9.02
N VAL A 34 -3.19 33.17 8.77
CA VAL A 34 -3.04 32.23 7.65
C VAL A 34 -3.96 32.72 6.53
N GLN A 35 -3.35 33.11 5.42
CA GLN A 35 -4.09 33.45 4.21
C GLN A 35 -4.25 32.17 3.37
N ILE A 36 -5.50 31.78 3.12
CA ILE A 36 -5.82 30.69 2.21
C ILE A 36 -6.11 31.31 0.84
N ASN A 37 -5.31 30.95 -0.16
CA ASN A 37 -5.50 31.42 -1.52
C ASN A 37 -6.00 30.23 -2.37
N PRO A 38 -7.22 30.23 -2.89
CA PRO A 38 -7.74 29.16 -3.75
C PRO A 38 -6.90 28.91 -5.02
N ALA A 39 -6.11 29.93 -5.46
CA ALA A 39 -5.20 29.76 -6.60
C ALA A 39 -4.01 28.84 -6.30
N ASP A 40 -3.75 28.55 -5.00
CA ASP A 40 -2.70 27.63 -4.57
C ASP A 40 -3.22 26.18 -4.40
N ALA A 41 -4.45 25.90 -4.86
CA ALA A 41 -5.00 24.54 -4.89
C ALA A 41 -4.12 23.60 -5.72
N SER A 42 -4.23 22.30 -5.45
CA SER A 42 -3.53 21.27 -6.24
C SER A 42 -3.85 21.47 -7.73
N PRO A 43 -2.86 21.38 -8.63
CA PRO A 43 -3.10 21.40 -10.06
C PRO A 43 -3.70 20.09 -10.59
N PHE A 44 -3.83 19.07 -9.74
CA PHE A 44 -4.35 17.76 -10.08
C PHE A 44 -5.82 17.63 -9.74
N ASN A 45 -6.52 16.72 -10.42
CA ASN A 45 -7.93 16.40 -10.19
C ASN A 45 -8.82 17.64 -10.06
N ASN A 46 -8.61 18.66 -10.91
CA ASN A 46 -9.36 19.92 -10.91
C ASN A 46 -9.31 20.69 -9.56
N GLY A 47 -8.27 20.48 -8.77
CA GLY A 47 -8.13 21.09 -7.45
C GLY A 47 -8.82 20.34 -6.31
N GLU A 48 -9.46 19.22 -6.60
CA GLU A 48 -10.16 18.41 -5.62
C GLU A 48 -9.25 17.32 -5.04
N PHE A 49 -9.20 17.24 -3.72
CA PHE A 49 -8.53 16.15 -3.03
C PHE A 49 -9.42 14.90 -3.05
N GLN A 50 -8.92 13.80 -3.59
CA GLN A 50 -9.68 12.56 -3.77
C GLN A 50 -9.80 11.76 -2.47
N GLY A 51 -8.87 11.94 -1.53
CA GLY A 51 -9.00 11.33 -0.23
C GLY A 51 -7.69 10.84 0.39
N TRP A 52 -7.86 10.37 1.61
CA TRP A 52 -6.86 9.68 2.41
C TRP A 52 -7.07 8.18 2.28
N GLY A 53 -6.00 7.40 2.27
CA GLY A 53 -6.12 5.97 2.11
C GLY A 53 -5.11 5.14 2.86
N THR A 54 -5.30 3.81 2.77
CA THR A 54 -4.32 2.84 3.23
C THR A 54 -4.27 1.63 2.28
N ALA A 55 -3.08 1.04 2.13
CA ALA A 55 -3.01 -0.30 1.57
C ALA A 55 -3.60 -1.31 2.55
N LEU A 56 -4.25 -2.35 2.03
CA LEU A 56 -4.73 -3.49 2.81
C LEU A 56 -3.62 -4.51 3.09
N CYS A 57 -2.49 -4.39 2.39
CA CYS A 57 -1.27 -5.15 2.67
C CYS A 57 -0.64 -4.70 4.00
N TRP A 58 -0.29 -5.54 4.85
CA TRP A 58 -0.60 -6.98 4.84
C TRP A 58 -1.50 -7.31 6.02
N TRP A 59 -1.88 -6.28 6.73
CA TRP A 59 -2.69 -6.36 7.93
C TRP A 59 -4.06 -6.99 7.67
N ALA A 60 -4.65 -6.71 6.50
CA ALA A 60 -5.96 -7.26 6.17
C ALA A 60 -5.92 -8.80 6.05
N ASN A 61 -4.86 -9.33 5.43
CA ASN A 61 -4.63 -10.76 5.38
C ASN A 61 -4.51 -11.37 6.79
N ARG A 62 -3.92 -10.61 7.70
CA ARG A 62 -3.70 -11.03 9.08
C ARG A 62 -4.96 -10.92 9.96
N LEU A 63 -5.81 -9.91 9.76
CA LEU A 63 -6.98 -9.64 10.60
C LEU A 63 -8.27 -10.33 10.13
N GLY A 64 -8.41 -10.52 8.82
CA GLY A 64 -9.69 -10.84 8.19
C GLY A 64 -10.27 -12.22 8.49
N TYR A 65 -9.57 -13.08 9.23
CA TYR A 65 -10.12 -14.33 9.73
C TYR A 65 -11.10 -14.11 10.89
N SER A 66 -10.99 -13.01 11.62
CA SER A 66 -11.82 -12.67 12.77
C SER A 66 -12.85 -11.60 12.39
N GLU A 67 -14.13 -11.94 12.52
CA GLU A 67 -15.22 -10.99 12.28
C GLU A 67 -15.11 -9.77 13.23
N LYS A 68 -14.70 -10.00 14.48
CA LYS A 68 -14.56 -8.94 15.47
C LYS A 68 -13.43 -7.96 15.12
N LEU A 69 -12.26 -8.47 14.74
CA LEU A 69 -11.15 -7.61 14.29
C LEU A 69 -11.50 -6.90 12.98
N THR A 70 -12.13 -7.60 12.04
CA THR A 70 -12.58 -7.05 10.77
C THR A 70 -13.53 -5.87 10.97
N ASN A 71 -14.57 -6.04 11.77
CA ASN A 71 -15.54 -4.98 12.03
C ASN A 71 -14.92 -3.81 12.80
N SER A 72 -14.05 -4.09 13.79
CA SER A 72 -13.36 -3.03 14.53
C SER A 72 -12.41 -2.22 13.64
N ALA A 73 -11.72 -2.87 12.70
CA ALA A 73 -10.85 -2.18 11.76
C ALA A 73 -11.64 -1.35 10.74
N ALA A 74 -12.74 -1.89 10.22
CA ALA A 74 -13.61 -1.16 9.29
C ALA A 74 -14.21 0.08 9.94
N GLU A 75 -14.70 -0.03 11.18
CA GLU A 75 -15.23 1.09 11.95
C GLU A 75 -14.14 2.15 12.23
N ALA A 76 -12.97 1.72 12.73
CA ALA A 76 -11.92 2.65 13.10
C ALA A 76 -11.31 3.39 11.90
N PHE A 77 -11.16 2.73 10.75
CA PHE A 77 -10.40 3.32 9.66
C PHE A 77 -11.27 3.90 8.53
N PHE A 78 -12.42 3.32 8.24
CA PHE A 78 -13.21 3.68 7.06
C PHE A 78 -14.55 4.35 7.39
N SER A 79 -15.07 4.26 8.62
CA SER A 79 -16.32 4.94 8.95
C SER A 79 -16.14 6.44 9.21
N ASP A 80 -17.22 7.20 9.09
CA ASP A 80 -17.26 8.64 9.42
C ASP A 80 -16.95 8.93 10.90
N GLU A 81 -17.17 7.96 11.79
CA GLU A 81 -16.86 8.06 13.22
C GLU A 81 -15.40 7.74 13.52
N GLY A 82 -14.68 7.14 12.56
CA GLY A 82 -13.26 6.80 12.62
C GLY A 82 -12.39 7.79 11.86
N LEU A 83 -11.40 7.26 11.12
CA LEU A 83 -10.53 8.09 10.26
C LEU A 83 -11.22 8.57 8.99
N GLY A 84 -12.31 7.92 8.57
CA GLY A 84 -13.04 8.27 7.35
C GLY A 84 -12.18 8.12 6.09
N LEU A 85 -11.37 7.04 6.01
CA LEU A 85 -10.52 6.83 4.84
C LEU A 85 -11.36 6.58 3.59
N ASP A 86 -10.99 7.23 2.51
CA ASP A 86 -11.68 7.22 1.22
C ASP A 86 -11.11 6.20 0.23
N ILE A 87 -9.89 5.71 0.48
CA ILE A 87 -9.15 4.86 -0.47
C ILE A 87 -8.62 3.61 0.22
N ALA A 88 -8.81 2.45 -0.42
CA ALA A 88 -8.21 1.18 -0.04
C ALA A 88 -7.44 0.59 -1.23
N ARG A 89 -6.13 0.33 -1.06
CA ARG A 89 -5.31 -0.38 -2.04
C ARG A 89 -5.34 -1.87 -1.74
N TYR A 90 -5.90 -2.65 -2.66
CA TYR A 90 -6.06 -4.09 -2.55
C TYR A 90 -4.88 -4.81 -3.23
N ASN A 91 -4.12 -5.60 -2.48
CA ASN A 91 -3.05 -6.41 -3.06
C ASN A 91 -3.59 -7.69 -3.71
N LEU A 92 -3.54 -7.76 -5.02
CA LEU A 92 -3.77 -9.00 -5.76
C LEU A 92 -2.48 -9.83 -5.71
N GLY A 93 -2.46 -10.86 -4.85
CA GLY A 93 -1.30 -11.71 -4.64
C GLY A 93 -1.01 -12.61 -5.84
N GLY A 94 0.28 -12.84 -6.09
CA GLY A 94 0.75 -13.82 -7.07
C GLY A 94 0.67 -15.26 -6.57
N GLY A 95 0.41 -15.46 -5.28
CA GLY A 95 0.49 -16.76 -4.63
C GLY A 95 1.92 -17.32 -4.67
N ASP A 96 2.25 -18.25 -3.78
CA ASP A 96 3.58 -18.88 -3.81
C ASP A 96 3.48 -20.34 -4.23
N ASP A 97 4.46 -20.81 -5.00
CA ASP A 97 4.53 -22.20 -5.40
C ASP A 97 4.63 -23.09 -4.15
N PRO A 98 3.74 -24.07 -3.98
CA PRO A 98 3.79 -25.00 -2.84
C PRO A 98 5.13 -25.70 -2.67
N THR A 99 5.90 -25.88 -3.75
CA THR A 99 7.24 -26.50 -3.74
C THR A 99 8.35 -25.52 -3.40
N HIS A 100 8.10 -24.21 -3.53
CA HIS A 100 9.05 -23.12 -3.28
C HIS A 100 8.51 -22.12 -2.28
N ASN A 101 7.79 -22.54 -1.28
CA ASN A 101 7.13 -21.68 -0.29
C ASN A 101 8.16 -20.92 0.56
N HIS A 102 8.73 -19.85 0.00
CA HIS A 102 9.77 -19.05 0.64
C HIS A 102 9.21 -18.02 1.61
N ILE A 103 8.07 -17.39 1.24
CA ILE A 103 7.47 -16.34 2.05
C ILE A 103 6.84 -17.00 3.26
N ASN A 104 7.46 -16.80 4.41
CA ASN A 104 7.07 -17.47 5.64
C ASN A 104 6.49 -16.51 6.70
N ARG A 105 6.44 -15.23 6.44
CA ARG A 105 5.68 -14.27 7.24
C ARG A 105 4.19 -14.47 7.02
N SER A 106 3.45 -14.65 8.10
CA SER A 106 2.02 -14.92 8.05
C SER A 106 1.17 -13.75 7.51
N ASP A 107 1.68 -12.53 7.59
CA ASP A 107 1.03 -11.33 7.11
C ASP A 107 1.30 -11.07 5.62
N SER A 108 2.52 -11.26 5.15
CA SER A 108 2.94 -10.95 3.78
C SER A 108 2.83 -12.11 2.79
N LYS A 109 2.38 -13.26 3.24
CA LYS A 109 2.06 -14.40 2.38
C LYS A 109 0.66 -14.23 1.81
N VAL A 110 0.55 -13.54 0.68
CA VAL A 110 -0.74 -13.23 0.05
C VAL A 110 -1.13 -14.35 -0.91
N PRO A 111 -2.31 -14.96 -0.72
CA PRO A 111 -2.78 -15.99 -1.65
C PRO A 111 -3.09 -15.38 -3.03
N GLY A 112 -2.88 -16.16 -4.08
CA GLY A 112 -3.47 -15.85 -5.38
C GLY A 112 -4.98 -16.14 -5.38
N VAL A 113 -5.73 -15.48 -6.27
CA VAL A 113 -7.18 -15.68 -6.41
C VAL A 113 -7.51 -16.81 -7.42
N TYR A 114 -6.75 -17.89 -7.38
CA TYR A 114 -6.91 -19.03 -8.27
C TYR A 114 -6.65 -20.36 -7.52
N SER A 115 -7.23 -21.42 -8.04
CA SER A 115 -7.08 -22.79 -7.49
C SER A 115 -6.29 -23.72 -8.41
N ASP A 116 -6.25 -23.42 -9.72
CA ASP A 116 -5.56 -24.23 -10.72
C ASP A 116 -5.20 -23.40 -11.94
N TYR A 117 -4.24 -23.85 -12.72
CA TYR A 117 -3.83 -23.23 -13.99
C TYR A 117 -3.29 -24.27 -14.96
N LYS A 118 -3.26 -23.93 -16.25
CA LYS A 118 -2.67 -24.74 -17.29
C LYS A 118 -1.81 -23.87 -18.18
N LEU A 119 -0.56 -24.28 -18.40
CA LEU A 119 0.36 -23.67 -19.35
C LEU A 119 0.33 -24.40 -20.68
N SER A 120 0.70 -23.71 -21.74
CA SER A 120 0.98 -24.27 -23.05
C SER A 120 2.09 -25.34 -22.96
N SER A 121 2.19 -26.20 -23.97
CA SER A 121 3.14 -27.32 -23.98
C SER A 121 4.60 -26.87 -23.94
N ASP A 122 4.90 -25.65 -24.38
CA ASP A 122 6.23 -25.02 -24.33
C ASP A 122 6.43 -24.11 -23.12
N GLY A 123 5.39 -23.97 -22.27
CA GLY A 123 5.43 -23.18 -21.04
C GLY A 123 5.49 -21.65 -21.25
N LYS A 124 5.10 -21.15 -22.43
CA LYS A 124 5.23 -19.74 -22.77
C LYS A 124 3.94 -18.93 -22.65
N ASP A 125 2.81 -19.61 -22.63
CA ASP A 125 1.48 -19.00 -22.55
C ASP A 125 0.65 -19.66 -21.48
N VAL A 126 -0.32 -18.95 -20.92
CA VAL A 126 -1.32 -19.46 -20.00
C VAL A 126 -2.56 -19.89 -20.75
N GLU A 127 -2.79 -21.20 -20.91
CA GLU A 127 -3.98 -21.70 -21.58
C GLU A 127 -5.27 -21.46 -20.77
N SER A 128 -5.21 -21.60 -19.45
CA SER A 128 -6.37 -21.37 -18.57
C SER A 128 -5.97 -21.14 -17.12
N ILE A 129 -6.82 -20.40 -16.40
CA ILE A 129 -6.75 -20.22 -14.94
C ILE A 129 -8.14 -20.53 -14.38
N THR A 130 -8.19 -21.36 -13.35
CA THR A 130 -9.40 -21.58 -12.55
C THR A 130 -9.41 -20.62 -11.39
N TYR A 131 -10.20 -19.56 -11.50
CA TYR A 131 -10.27 -18.51 -10.48
C TYR A 131 -11.05 -18.97 -9.25
N ASP A 132 -10.57 -18.57 -8.07
CA ASP A 132 -11.20 -18.84 -6.78
C ASP A 132 -10.90 -17.70 -5.80
N ILE A 133 -11.81 -16.74 -5.70
CA ILE A 133 -11.67 -15.57 -4.82
C ILE A 133 -11.61 -15.96 -3.33
N THR A 134 -12.10 -17.15 -2.97
CA THR A 134 -12.10 -17.62 -1.58
C THR A 134 -10.72 -17.92 -1.04
N LYS A 135 -9.72 -18.04 -1.91
CA LYS A 135 -8.31 -18.20 -1.52
C LYS A 135 -7.81 -17.00 -0.75
N ASP A 136 -8.21 -15.78 -1.14
CA ASP A 136 -7.86 -14.53 -0.45
C ASP A 136 -8.99 -14.03 0.47
N LYS A 137 -9.62 -14.95 1.17
CA LYS A 137 -10.79 -14.69 2.02
C LYS A 137 -10.53 -13.60 3.06
N ASN A 138 -9.37 -13.57 3.68
CA ASN A 138 -9.09 -12.65 4.79
C ASN A 138 -9.06 -11.20 4.32
N GLN A 139 -8.30 -10.89 3.28
CA GLN A 139 -8.24 -9.55 2.72
C GLN A 139 -9.61 -9.13 2.14
N LEU A 140 -10.30 -10.06 1.48
CA LEU A 140 -11.64 -9.82 0.96
C LEU A 140 -12.66 -9.49 2.06
N ASN A 141 -12.59 -10.14 3.22
CA ASN A 141 -13.46 -9.82 4.35
C ASN A 141 -13.26 -8.39 4.86
N ILE A 142 -12.02 -7.95 4.98
CA ILE A 142 -11.68 -6.55 5.34
C ILE A 142 -12.20 -5.59 4.28
N ALA A 143 -11.97 -5.86 2.99
CA ALA A 143 -12.41 -4.99 1.90
C ALA A 143 -13.95 -4.83 1.90
N LYS A 144 -14.69 -5.92 2.09
CA LYS A 144 -16.15 -5.87 2.17
C LYS A 144 -16.65 -5.12 3.40
N ALA A 145 -15.99 -5.29 4.55
CA ALA A 145 -16.34 -4.57 5.77
C ALA A 145 -16.03 -3.07 5.63
N ALA A 146 -14.90 -2.71 5.02
CA ALA A 146 -14.53 -1.33 4.70
C ALA A 146 -15.56 -0.68 3.77
N LEU A 147 -15.95 -1.35 2.68
CA LEU A 147 -17.00 -0.85 1.78
C LEU A 147 -18.36 -0.68 2.46
N LYS A 148 -18.68 -1.55 3.42
CA LYS A 148 -19.90 -1.40 4.22
C LYS A 148 -19.83 -0.18 5.16
N ALA A 149 -18.65 0.13 5.70
CA ALA A 149 -18.44 1.29 6.56
C ALA A 149 -18.39 2.60 5.77
N ASN A 150 -17.81 2.57 4.56
CA ASN A 150 -17.77 3.69 3.61
C ASN A 150 -18.24 3.19 2.23
N PRO A 151 -19.52 3.38 1.86
CA PRO A 151 -20.04 2.93 0.56
C PRO A 151 -19.43 3.62 -0.67
N ASP A 152 -18.80 4.78 -0.49
CA ASP A 152 -18.14 5.54 -1.55
C ASP A 152 -16.64 5.23 -1.66
N LEU A 153 -16.15 4.19 -0.96
CA LEU A 153 -14.74 3.81 -0.90
C LEU A 153 -14.18 3.53 -2.31
N TYR A 154 -13.07 4.21 -2.61
CA TYR A 154 -12.31 4.00 -3.83
C TYR A 154 -11.36 2.80 -3.66
N PHE A 155 -11.55 1.76 -4.46
CA PHE A 155 -10.59 0.66 -4.50
C PHE A 155 -9.59 0.82 -5.65
N GLU A 156 -8.32 0.71 -5.31
CA GLU A 156 -7.23 0.45 -6.23
C GLU A 156 -6.75 -0.98 -6.08
N GLY A 157 -6.69 -1.73 -7.18
CA GLY A 157 -5.97 -3.00 -7.22
C GLY A 157 -4.48 -2.74 -7.48
N PHE A 158 -3.59 -3.54 -6.89
CA PHE A 158 -2.18 -3.52 -7.25
C PHE A 158 -1.55 -4.90 -7.06
N SER A 159 -0.41 -5.14 -7.73
CA SER A 159 0.32 -6.40 -7.64
C SER A 159 1.78 -6.18 -7.27
N ASN A 160 2.25 -6.90 -6.24
CA ASN A 160 3.67 -6.99 -5.93
C ASN A 160 4.41 -7.92 -6.90
N SER A 161 3.75 -8.95 -7.41
CA SER A 161 4.29 -9.90 -8.37
C SER A 161 3.17 -10.47 -9.25
N ALA A 162 3.54 -10.92 -10.44
CA ALA A 162 2.72 -11.82 -11.22
C ALA A 162 2.56 -13.17 -10.50
N PRO A 163 1.53 -14.00 -10.84
CA PRO A 163 1.43 -15.38 -10.38
C PRO A 163 2.74 -16.15 -10.58
N TYR A 164 3.11 -16.98 -9.59
CA TYR A 164 4.41 -17.66 -9.59
C TYR A 164 4.69 -18.47 -10.87
N PHE A 165 3.65 -19.06 -11.48
CA PHE A 165 3.77 -19.85 -12.70
C PHE A 165 4.01 -19.00 -13.97
N MET A 166 3.87 -17.68 -13.87
CA MET A 166 4.23 -16.72 -14.94
C MET A 166 5.63 -16.16 -14.74
N THR A 167 6.32 -16.51 -13.65
CA THR A 167 7.65 -15.99 -13.34
C THR A 167 8.77 -16.88 -13.83
N LYS A 168 9.90 -16.29 -14.21
CA LYS A 168 11.11 -16.99 -14.66
C LYS A 168 11.68 -17.92 -13.61
N THR A 169 11.55 -17.54 -12.33
CA THR A 169 12.09 -18.29 -11.20
C THR A 169 11.10 -19.28 -10.58
N GLY A 170 9.82 -19.26 -11.01
CA GLY A 170 8.75 -20.01 -10.37
C GLY A 170 8.39 -19.50 -8.97
N CYS A 171 8.80 -18.27 -8.63
CA CYS A 171 8.66 -17.71 -7.29
C CYS A 171 8.23 -16.26 -7.33
N THR A 172 7.26 -15.90 -6.49
CA THR A 172 6.76 -14.53 -6.38
C THR A 172 7.68 -13.58 -5.59
N SER A 173 8.70 -14.09 -4.91
CA SER A 173 9.59 -13.23 -4.12
C SER A 173 10.65 -12.48 -4.93
N GLY A 174 10.81 -12.80 -6.21
CA GLY A 174 11.67 -12.03 -7.12
C GLY A 174 12.55 -12.82 -8.06
N GLY A 175 13.40 -12.07 -8.76
CA GLY A 175 14.20 -12.52 -9.87
C GLY A 175 15.48 -13.25 -9.51
N GLY A 176 16.01 -13.97 -10.48
CA GLY A 176 17.26 -14.71 -10.40
C GLY A 176 17.65 -15.29 -11.74
N THR A 177 18.87 -15.85 -11.78
CA THR A 177 19.36 -16.61 -12.94
C THR A 177 19.02 -18.08 -12.73
N VAL A 178 18.20 -18.64 -13.62
CA VAL A 178 17.93 -20.07 -13.65
C VAL A 178 19.12 -20.77 -14.33
N ASN A 179 19.81 -21.61 -13.58
CA ASN A 179 20.99 -22.35 -14.02
C ASN A 179 20.59 -23.58 -14.84
N SER A 180 21.52 -24.15 -15.59
CA SER A 180 21.30 -25.36 -16.42
C SER A 180 20.95 -26.61 -15.61
N ASP A 181 21.24 -26.64 -14.31
CA ASP A 181 20.88 -27.70 -13.40
C ASP A 181 19.53 -27.50 -12.70
N GLY A 182 18.79 -26.44 -13.07
CA GLY A 182 17.50 -26.08 -12.49
C GLY A 182 17.57 -25.28 -11.18
N THR A 183 18.76 -25.04 -10.64
CA THR A 183 18.91 -24.16 -9.48
C THR A 183 18.74 -22.69 -9.87
N VAL A 184 18.40 -21.84 -8.90
CA VAL A 184 18.26 -20.39 -9.15
C VAL A 184 19.26 -19.63 -8.28
N THR A 185 20.06 -18.78 -8.95
CA THR A 185 20.91 -17.80 -8.27
C THR A 185 20.15 -16.50 -8.14
N SER A 186 19.85 -16.08 -6.92
CA SER A 186 19.10 -14.85 -6.62
C SER A 186 19.75 -13.61 -7.22
N ASN A 187 18.99 -12.80 -7.93
CA ASN A 187 19.40 -11.49 -8.45
C ASN A 187 18.18 -10.57 -8.60
N GLY A 188 18.02 -9.66 -7.67
CA GLY A 188 16.88 -8.72 -7.64
C GLY A 188 16.85 -7.66 -8.73
N LYS A 189 17.87 -7.60 -9.60
CA LYS A 189 17.93 -6.70 -10.75
C LYS A 189 17.41 -7.33 -12.05
N LEU A 190 16.96 -8.56 -12.00
CA LEU A 190 16.46 -9.25 -13.19
C LEU A 190 14.94 -9.24 -13.19
N ASN A 191 14.37 -8.92 -14.36
CA ASN A 191 12.94 -9.08 -14.59
C ASN A 191 12.52 -10.51 -14.30
N ASN A 192 11.53 -10.67 -13.41
CA ASN A 192 11.06 -12.00 -13.01
C ASN A 192 9.86 -12.49 -13.82
N LEU A 193 9.06 -11.60 -14.40
CA LEU A 193 8.00 -11.98 -15.33
C LEU A 193 8.61 -12.59 -16.59
N ASN A 194 8.09 -13.72 -17.07
CA ASN A 194 8.48 -14.30 -18.33
C ASN A 194 8.26 -13.33 -19.49
N ASP A 195 9.20 -13.27 -20.42
CA ASP A 195 9.18 -12.28 -21.51
C ASP A 195 7.99 -12.48 -22.47
N ASP A 196 7.48 -13.71 -22.56
CA ASP A 196 6.33 -14.09 -23.40
C ASP A 196 4.98 -13.91 -22.66
N MET A 197 4.94 -13.67 -21.32
CA MET A 197 3.74 -13.70 -20.50
C MET A 197 3.26 -12.32 -19.98
N TYR A 198 3.63 -11.22 -20.64
CA TYR A 198 3.16 -9.88 -20.22
C TYR A 198 1.66 -9.68 -20.47
N ASP A 199 1.17 -10.18 -21.60
CA ASP A 199 -0.26 -10.16 -21.95
C ASP A 199 -1.07 -11.16 -21.11
N ASP A 200 -0.52 -12.32 -20.75
CA ASP A 200 -1.14 -13.27 -19.83
C ASP A 200 -1.29 -12.66 -18.44
N PHE A 201 -0.25 -11.97 -17.93
CA PHE A 201 -0.35 -11.29 -16.66
C PHE A 201 -1.35 -10.12 -16.71
N ALA A 202 -1.36 -9.35 -17.78
CA ALA A 202 -2.36 -8.31 -18.00
C ALA A 202 -3.78 -8.89 -18.07
N LYS A 203 -3.95 -10.03 -18.74
CA LYS A 203 -5.22 -10.75 -18.77
C LYS A 203 -5.64 -11.25 -17.39
N PHE A 204 -4.72 -11.79 -16.58
CA PHE A 204 -4.98 -12.16 -15.19
C PHE A 204 -5.50 -10.98 -14.38
N ILE A 205 -4.92 -9.78 -14.55
CA ILE A 205 -5.39 -8.55 -13.90
C ILE A 205 -6.81 -8.20 -14.33
N ALA A 206 -7.12 -8.27 -15.63
CA ALA A 206 -8.46 -7.97 -16.14
C ALA A 206 -9.50 -8.98 -15.66
N ASP A 207 -9.18 -10.27 -15.71
CA ASP A 207 -10.05 -11.35 -15.22
C ASP A 207 -10.31 -11.23 -13.70
N ALA A 208 -9.26 -10.92 -12.93
CA ALA A 208 -9.38 -10.64 -11.49
C ALA A 208 -10.23 -9.41 -11.24
N THR A 209 -10.06 -8.33 -12.00
CA THR A 209 -10.92 -7.13 -11.91
C THR A 209 -12.41 -7.49 -12.09
N LYS A 210 -12.70 -8.36 -13.06
CA LYS A 210 -14.06 -8.88 -13.25
C LYS A 210 -14.53 -9.74 -12.06
N LEU A 211 -13.67 -10.65 -11.60
CA LEU A 211 -13.95 -11.53 -10.46
C LEU A 211 -14.31 -10.74 -9.21
N PHE A 212 -13.55 -9.68 -8.91
CA PHE A 212 -13.78 -8.80 -7.76
C PHE A 212 -15.09 -8.02 -7.92
N LYS A 213 -15.35 -7.46 -9.10
CA LYS A 213 -16.60 -6.77 -9.41
C LYS A 213 -17.82 -7.68 -9.22
N ASP A 214 -17.77 -8.91 -9.71
CA ASP A 214 -18.82 -9.91 -9.54
C ASP A 214 -19.02 -10.30 -8.05
N ASN A 215 -18.05 -10.00 -7.19
CA ASN A 215 -18.10 -10.22 -5.74
C ASN A 215 -18.29 -8.93 -4.91
N GLY A 216 -18.63 -7.82 -5.56
CA GLY A 216 -19.04 -6.57 -4.93
C GLY A 216 -17.89 -5.61 -4.60
N ILE A 217 -16.66 -5.84 -5.11
CA ILE A 217 -15.52 -4.93 -5.00
C ILE A 217 -15.17 -4.42 -6.41
N GLU A 218 -15.37 -3.14 -6.66
CA GLU A 218 -15.09 -2.53 -7.95
C GLU A 218 -13.79 -1.72 -7.91
N PHE A 219 -12.75 -2.20 -8.60
CA PHE A 219 -11.52 -1.43 -8.77
C PHE A 219 -11.76 -0.24 -9.70
N LYS A 220 -11.35 0.93 -9.28
CA LYS A 220 -11.38 2.17 -10.07
C LYS A 220 -10.06 2.46 -10.76
N SER A 221 -8.98 1.88 -10.24
CA SER A 221 -7.65 1.89 -10.83
C SER A 221 -6.90 0.59 -10.52
N TYR A 222 -5.87 0.30 -11.30
CA TYR A 222 -5.00 -0.83 -11.08
C TYR A 222 -3.54 -0.47 -11.36
N SER A 223 -2.66 -0.75 -10.40
CA SER A 223 -1.21 -0.64 -10.54
C SER A 223 -0.59 -2.03 -10.75
N PRO A 224 -0.11 -2.36 -11.97
CA PRO A 224 0.36 -3.70 -12.30
C PRO A 224 1.76 -4.02 -11.76
N MET A 225 2.46 -3.04 -11.23
CA MET A 225 3.83 -3.16 -10.73
C MET A 225 3.97 -2.42 -9.42
N ASN A 226 4.74 -2.97 -8.47
CA ASN A 226 5.07 -2.32 -7.22
C ASN A 226 6.59 -2.24 -7.06
N GLU A 227 7.12 -1.03 -6.87
CA GLU A 227 8.55 -0.73 -6.73
C GLU A 227 9.42 -1.43 -7.80
N PRO A 228 9.06 -1.33 -9.08
CA PRO A 228 9.63 -2.17 -10.13
C PRO A 228 11.13 -1.96 -10.37
N ASP A 229 11.66 -0.74 -10.25
CA ASP A 229 13.08 -0.44 -10.44
C ASP A 229 13.87 -0.54 -9.13
N THR A 230 13.73 -1.66 -8.43
CA THR A 230 14.54 -1.93 -7.23
C THR A 230 15.35 -3.20 -7.39
N ASP A 231 16.41 -3.34 -6.61
CA ASP A 231 17.34 -4.47 -6.70
C ASP A 231 17.21 -5.47 -5.53
N TYR A 232 16.20 -5.31 -4.68
CA TYR A 232 16.00 -6.18 -3.53
C TYR A 232 14.93 -7.28 -3.75
N TRP A 233 14.24 -7.29 -4.90
CA TRP A 233 13.31 -8.36 -5.26
C TRP A 233 14.05 -9.60 -5.79
N GLY A 234 14.65 -10.36 -4.89
CA GLY A 234 15.47 -11.52 -5.23
C GLY A 234 14.81 -12.85 -4.88
N TYR A 235 15.03 -13.84 -5.75
CA TYR A 235 14.56 -15.22 -5.56
C TYR A 235 14.83 -15.75 -4.16
N GLY A 236 13.82 -16.39 -3.57
CA GLY A 236 13.92 -17.06 -2.29
C GLY A 236 13.88 -16.13 -1.06
N SER A 237 13.57 -14.83 -1.25
CA SER A 237 13.37 -13.94 -0.12
C SER A 237 12.18 -14.39 0.74
N PRO A 238 12.35 -14.57 2.06
CA PRO A 238 11.26 -14.99 2.94
C PRO A 238 10.32 -13.85 3.33
N LYS A 239 10.61 -12.62 2.88
CA LYS A 239 9.97 -11.41 3.41
C LYS A 239 8.61 -11.15 2.77
N GLN A 240 8.53 -11.12 1.45
CA GLN A 240 7.35 -10.71 0.69
C GLN A 240 7.48 -11.01 -0.79
N GLU A 241 6.38 -10.86 -1.53
CA GLU A 241 6.38 -10.83 -2.99
C GLU A 241 7.08 -9.60 -3.53
N GLY A 242 7.61 -9.70 -4.74
CA GLY A 242 8.20 -8.60 -5.48
C GLY A 242 8.64 -9.02 -6.88
N CYS A 243 8.56 -8.13 -7.82
CA CYS A 243 8.94 -8.37 -9.21
C CYS A 243 9.62 -7.15 -9.80
N HIS A 244 10.88 -7.33 -10.22
CA HIS A 244 11.61 -6.28 -10.93
C HIS A 244 11.12 -6.17 -12.37
N PHE A 245 10.99 -4.93 -12.86
CA PHE A 245 10.77 -4.58 -14.26
C PHE A 245 11.75 -3.47 -14.64
N ASP A 246 12.59 -3.74 -15.64
CA ASP A 246 13.55 -2.74 -16.13
C ASP A 246 12.86 -1.45 -16.55
N PRO A 247 13.39 -0.29 -16.18
CA PRO A 247 12.91 1.00 -16.66
C PRO A 247 12.87 1.07 -18.19
N GLY A 248 11.91 1.80 -18.71
CA GLY A 248 11.70 1.98 -20.13
C GLY A 248 10.91 0.84 -20.76
N ALA A 249 11.55 -0.09 -21.45
CA ALA A 249 10.85 -1.08 -22.29
C ALA A 249 9.95 -2.02 -21.48
N SER A 250 10.47 -2.58 -20.38
CA SER A 250 9.74 -3.57 -19.59
C SER A 250 8.53 -2.96 -18.87
N GLN A 251 8.74 -1.82 -18.19
CA GLN A 251 7.67 -1.08 -17.54
C GLN A 251 6.63 -0.58 -18.56
N SER A 252 7.08 -0.07 -19.70
CA SER A 252 6.18 0.36 -20.78
C SER A 252 5.32 -0.78 -21.30
N LYS A 253 5.91 -1.95 -21.54
CA LYS A 253 5.19 -3.15 -22.00
C LYS A 253 4.10 -3.53 -20.99
N MET A 254 4.43 -3.56 -19.69
CA MET A 254 3.46 -3.94 -18.66
C MET A 254 2.27 -2.95 -18.59
N ILE A 255 2.52 -1.65 -18.64
CA ILE A 255 1.47 -0.62 -18.66
C ILE A 255 0.58 -0.76 -19.89
N THR A 256 1.15 -0.94 -21.08
CA THR A 256 0.39 -1.03 -22.34
C THR A 256 -0.42 -2.32 -22.42
N GLU A 257 0.13 -3.46 -22.03
CA GLU A 257 -0.61 -4.73 -22.03
C GLU A 257 -1.74 -4.71 -20.99
N THR A 258 -1.52 -4.11 -19.81
CA THR A 258 -2.60 -3.95 -18.81
C THR A 258 -3.74 -3.11 -19.37
N ARG A 259 -3.46 -1.98 -20.04
CA ARG A 259 -4.52 -1.16 -20.65
C ARG A 259 -5.29 -1.94 -21.71
N LYS A 260 -4.57 -2.63 -22.61
CA LYS A 260 -5.19 -3.46 -23.66
C LYS A 260 -6.09 -4.56 -23.06
N ALA A 261 -5.61 -5.25 -22.04
CA ALA A 261 -6.40 -6.32 -21.40
C ALA A 261 -7.66 -5.78 -20.71
N LEU A 262 -7.56 -4.67 -20.01
CA LEU A 262 -8.72 -4.01 -19.38
C LEU A 262 -9.73 -3.52 -20.44
N ASP A 263 -9.26 -2.93 -21.55
CA ASP A 263 -10.12 -2.49 -22.66
C ASP A 263 -10.85 -3.68 -23.32
N ASN A 264 -10.12 -4.77 -23.58
CA ASN A 264 -10.70 -5.99 -24.14
C ASN A 264 -11.74 -6.64 -23.23
N ALA A 265 -11.62 -6.45 -21.91
CA ALA A 265 -12.56 -6.91 -20.91
C ALA A 265 -13.66 -5.88 -20.58
N GLU A 266 -13.77 -4.81 -21.38
CA GLU A 266 -14.74 -3.71 -21.23
C GLU A 266 -14.61 -2.90 -19.92
N PHE A 267 -13.41 -2.89 -19.31
CA PHE A 267 -13.06 -2.05 -18.15
C PHE A 267 -12.36 -0.76 -18.57
N THR A 268 -12.95 -0.03 -19.51
CA THR A 268 -12.40 1.21 -20.07
C THR A 268 -12.27 2.34 -19.05
N ASP A 269 -13.07 2.31 -17.99
CA ASP A 269 -13.09 3.29 -16.90
C ASP A 269 -12.07 3.00 -15.78
N VAL A 270 -11.50 1.78 -15.77
CA VAL A 270 -10.46 1.42 -14.79
C VAL A 270 -9.13 2.02 -15.24
N LEU A 271 -8.59 2.94 -14.46
CA LEU A 271 -7.32 3.58 -14.77
C LEU A 271 -6.15 2.62 -14.59
N VAL A 272 -5.19 2.62 -15.51
CA VAL A 272 -3.87 2.02 -15.25
C VAL A 272 -3.04 3.02 -14.47
N ALA A 273 -2.71 2.70 -13.23
CA ALA A 273 -1.89 3.52 -12.35
C ALA A 273 -0.42 3.05 -12.39
N GLY A 274 0.49 3.90 -12.09
CA GLY A 274 1.94 3.64 -12.00
C GLY A 274 2.69 4.97 -11.89
N MET A 275 3.92 5.02 -11.58
CA MET A 275 4.99 4.00 -11.63
C MET A 275 5.09 3.15 -10.34
N ASP A 276 4.54 3.61 -9.22
CA ASP A 276 4.71 3.00 -7.89
C ASP A 276 6.17 2.69 -7.52
N GLU A 277 7.09 3.57 -7.93
CA GLU A 277 8.50 3.43 -7.59
C GLU A 277 8.75 3.78 -6.12
N THR A 278 9.68 3.09 -5.48
CA THR A 278 10.01 3.25 -4.06
C THR A 278 10.46 4.67 -3.68
N SER A 279 10.96 5.45 -4.67
CA SER A 279 11.48 6.80 -4.44
C SER A 279 11.05 7.79 -5.51
N LEU A 280 10.94 9.05 -5.09
CA LEU A 280 10.59 10.16 -5.98
C LEU A 280 11.57 10.33 -7.15
N LYS A 281 12.87 10.08 -6.91
CA LYS A 281 13.89 10.16 -7.98
C LYS A 281 13.66 9.09 -9.05
N ARG A 282 13.38 7.85 -8.65
CA ARG A 282 13.07 6.76 -9.58
C ARG A 282 11.82 7.07 -10.37
N THR A 283 10.73 7.50 -9.70
CA THR A 283 9.51 7.93 -10.38
C THR A 283 9.77 8.99 -11.44
N ALA A 284 10.47 10.08 -11.08
CA ALA A 284 10.75 11.17 -12.01
C ALA A 284 11.57 10.71 -13.24
N ASN A 285 12.57 9.84 -13.02
CA ASN A 285 13.43 9.33 -14.08
C ASN A 285 12.68 8.35 -14.99
N ASN A 286 11.94 7.41 -14.40
CA ASN A 286 11.33 6.31 -15.11
C ASN A 286 10.09 6.75 -15.90
N LEU A 287 9.33 7.75 -15.43
CA LEU A 287 8.33 8.44 -16.24
C LEU A 287 8.92 8.99 -17.56
N GLY A 288 10.14 9.53 -17.50
CA GLY A 288 10.83 10.04 -18.68
C GLY A 288 11.24 8.94 -19.67
N SER A 289 11.45 7.71 -19.21
CA SER A 289 11.89 6.57 -20.03
C SER A 289 10.75 5.78 -20.67
N LEU A 290 9.49 6.03 -20.29
CA LEU A 290 8.34 5.37 -20.89
C LEU A 290 8.20 5.68 -22.38
N THR A 291 7.75 4.69 -23.16
CA THR A 291 7.34 4.91 -24.55
C THR A 291 6.12 5.82 -24.63
N ASP A 292 5.89 6.46 -25.77
CA ASP A 292 4.73 7.34 -25.94
C ASP A 292 3.40 6.57 -25.87
N GLU A 293 3.38 5.29 -26.29
CA GLU A 293 2.24 4.40 -26.11
C GLU A 293 1.94 4.18 -24.61
N ALA A 294 2.97 3.87 -23.80
CA ALA A 294 2.81 3.67 -22.38
C ALA A 294 2.39 4.96 -21.64
N LYS A 295 2.94 6.12 -22.02
CA LYS A 295 2.49 7.42 -21.49
C LYS A 295 1.01 7.69 -21.78
N THR A 296 0.54 7.27 -22.96
CA THR A 296 -0.88 7.38 -23.32
C THR A 296 -1.74 6.43 -22.51
N ALA A 297 -1.30 5.17 -22.38
CA ALA A 297 -1.99 4.13 -21.64
C ALA A 297 -2.06 4.39 -20.13
N LEU A 298 -1.06 5.07 -19.56
CA LEU A 298 -1.00 5.45 -18.16
C LEU A 298 -2.15 6.42 -17.86
N GLY A 299 -3.02 6.06 -16.93
CA GLY A 299 -4.17 6.88 -16.51
C GLY A 299 -3.83 7.85 -15.37
N ARG A 300 -2.91 7.46 -14.46
CA ARG A 300 -2.50 8.22 -13.30
C ARG A 300 -1.04 7.92 -12.95
N VAL A 301 -0.33 8.94 -12.46
CA VAL A 301 1.00 8.78 -11.88
C VAL A 301 0.86 8.48 -10.40
N ASP A 302 1.42 7.34 -9.97
CA ASP A 302 1.53 6.92 -8.59
C ASP A 302 3.00 6.89 -8.18
N THR A 303 3.30 7.30 -6.95
CA THR A 303 4.66 7.31 -6.43
C THR A 303 4.71 7.03 -4.93
N HIS A 304 5.70 6.25 -4.51
CA HIS A 304 6.04 6.16 -3.10
C HIS A 304 6.99 7.29 -2.70
N THR A 305 6.98 7.65 -1.42
CA THR A 305 7.80 8.75 -0.91
C THR A 305 8.77 8.33 0.20
N TYR A 306 9.23 7.06 0.17
CA TYR A 306 10.17 6.53 1.16
C TYR A 306 11.52 7.21 1.15
N SER A 307 12.01 7.65 -0.02
CA SER A 307 13.30 8.29 -0.17
C SER A 307 13.34 9.33 -1.30
N ASP A 308 14.51 9.97 -1.45
CA ASP A 308 14.74 11.02 -2.45
C ASP A 308 13.74 12.19 -2.38
N ARG A 309 13.33 12.56 -1.16
CA ARG A 309 12.26 13.54 -0.90
C ARG A 309 12.55 14.95 -1.46
N GLY A 310 13.77 15.24 -1.90
CA GLY A 310 14.09 16.46 -2.66
C GLY A 310 13.57 16.49 -4.10
N TYR A 311 12.96 15.40 -4.59
CA TYR A 311 12.44 15.27 -5.97
C TYR A 311 10.94 15.51 -6.12
N HIS A 312 10.23 15.97 -5.07
CA HIS A 312 8.80 16.26 -5.13
C HIS A 312 8.41 17.15 -6.32
N ALA A 313 9.12 18.26 -6.50
CA ALA A 313 8.84 19.21 -7.59
C ALA A 313 9.05 18.57 -8.99
N GLN A 314 10.03 17.68 -9.13
CA GLN A 314 10.31 17.00 -10.39
C GLN A 314 9.21 15.98 -10.72
N VAL A 315 8.74 15.21 -9.76
CA VAL A 315 7.59 14.28 -9.95
C VAL A 315 6.35 15.05 -10.33
N LYS A 316 6.03 16.13 -9.60
CA LYS A 316 4.92 17.03 -9.92
C LYS A 316 5.01 17.56 -11.35
N ALA A 317 6.18 18.09 -11.74
CA ALA A 317 6.41 18.62 -13.09
C ALA A 317 6.21 17.57 -14.19
N LYS A 318 6.68 16.33 -13.94
CA LYS A 318 6.50 15.22 -14.90
C LYS A 318 5.06 14.78 -15.03
N ALA A 319 4.30 14.70 -13.93
CA ALA A 319 2.88 14.38 -13.98
C ALA A 319 2.08 15.46 -14.75
N LEU A 320 2.40 16.73 -14.54
CA LEU A 320 1.83 17.87 -15.30
C LEU A 320 2.20 17.84 -16.79
N GLU A 321 3.46 17.55 -17.11
CA GLU A 321 3.94 17.39 -18.51
C GLU A 321 3.15 16.32 -19.25
N LEU A 322 2.81 15.21 -18.55
CA LEU A 322 2.02 14.13 -19.10
C LEU A 322 0.50 14.40 -19.08
N GLY A 323 0.05 15.48 -18.43
CA GLY A 323 -1.36 15.77 -18.24
C GLY A 323 -2.09 14.72 -17.37
N LYS A 324 -1.36 14.07 -16.45
CA LYS A 324 -1.89 13.00 -15.62
C LYS A 324 -2.10 13.47 -14.18
N ASN A 325 -3.11 12.89 -13.52
CA ASN A 325 -3.30 13.04 -12.08
C ASN A 325 -2.12 12.42 -11.31
N LEU A 326 -1.91 12.83 -10.06
CA LEU A 326 -0.81 12.38 -9.21
C LEU A 326 -1.31 11.94 -7.84
N TRP A 327 -0.92 10.73 -7.43
CA TRP A 327 -1.08 10.24 -6.07
C TRP A 327 0.28 10.03 -5.38
N GLN A 328 0.32 10.34 -4.11
CA GLN A 328 1.24 9.66 -3.21
C GLN A 328 0.56 8.35 -2.83
N SER A 329 1.01 7.24 -3.43
CA SER A 329 0.31 5.96 -3.39
C SER A 329 0.77 5.03 -2.28
N GLU A 330 1.93 5.31 -1.68
CA GLU A 330 2.45 4.50 -0.58
C GLU A 330 3.58 5.19 0.17
N VAL A 331 3.44 5.29 1.47
CA VAL A 331 4.56 5.54 2.39
C VAL A 331 4.18 5.17 3.81
N ASP A 332 5.17 4.78 4.59
CA ASP A 332 5.11 4.72 6.03
C ASP A 332 6.50 4.90 6.62
N LYS A 333 6.55 5.26 7.87
CA LYS A 333 7.78 5.39 8.63
C LYS A 333 7.48 5.23 10.11
N GLY A 334 8.28 4.44 10.77
CA GLY A 334 8.24 4.38 12.22
C GLY A 334 8.42 5.76 12.85
N GLY A 335 7.81 5.97 13.98
CA GLY A 335 7.85 7.22 14.71
C GLY A 335 6.51 7.55 15.37
N ASN A 336 6.39 8.76 15.86
CA ASN A 336 5.17 9.27 16.49
C ASN A 336 4.30 10.05 15.49
N GLY A 337 3.18 10.59 15.97
CA GLY A 337 2.26 11.40 15.16
C GLY A 337 2.93 12.60 14.49
N ALA A 338 3.91 13.24 15.14
CA ALA A 338 4.65 14.35 14.54
C ALA A 338 5.49 13.91 13.32
N THR A 339 6.03 12.67 13.35
CA THR A 339 6.75 12.11 12.20
C THR A 339 5.79 11.90 11.03
N LEU A 340 4.63 11.30 11.27
CA LEU A 340 3.60 11.11 10.25
C LEU A 340 3.10 12.44 9.68
N ALA A 341 2.78 13.40 10.55
CA ALA A 341 2.34 14.72 10.13
C ALA A 341 3.39 15.44 9.27
N SER A 342 4.68 15.33 9.63
CA SER A 342 5.76 15.92 8.81
C SER A 342 5.83 15.30 7.42
N MET A 343 5.66 13.98 7.31
CA MET A 343 5.66 13.30 6.01
C MET A 343 4.51 13.77 5.13
N ILE A 344 3.30 13.83 5.70
CA ILE A 344 2.10 14.33 5.00
C ILE A 344 2.34 15.77 4.53
N ILE A 345 2.80 16.66 5.42
CA ILE A 345 3.04 18.07 5.10
C ILE A 345 4.08 18.24 3.99
N GLU A 346 5.17 17.47 4.03
CA GLU A 346 6.20 17.52 2.98
C GLU A 346 5.65 17.07 1.63
N ASP A 347 4.90 15.97 1.57
CA ASP A 347 4.32 15.46 0.34
C ASP A 347 3.25 16.42 -0.22
N MET A 348 2.35 16.90 0.64
CA MET A 348 1.28 17.84 0.25
C MET A 348 1.85 19.18 -0.24
N ASN A 349 2.88 19.72 0.41
CA ASN A 349 3.52 20.96 -0.03
C ASN A 349 4.40 20.77 -1.27
N GLY A 350 5.11 19.63 -1.36
CA GLY A 350 6.10 19.39 -2.40
C GLY A 350 5.51 18.96 -3.73
N MET A 351 4.55 18.04 -3.71
CA MET A 351 3.92 17.47 -4.92
C MET A 351 2.50 17.98 -5.14
N GLN A 352 1.78 18.34 -4.09
CA GLN A 352 0.34 18.63 -4.10
C GLN A 352 -0.46 17.45 -4.72
N PRO A 353 -0.28 16.22 -4.28
CA PRO A 353 -0.97 15.08 -4.87
C PRO A 353 -2.47 15.19 -4.60
N SER A 354 -3.29 14.57 -5.45
CA SER A 354 -4.73 14.53 -5.23
C SER A 354 -5.19 13.45 -4.24
N ALA A 355 -4.31 12.55 -3.84
CA ALA A 355 -4.54 11.60 -2.75
C ALA A 355 -3.24 11.25 -2.03
N TRP A 356 -3.38 10.80 -0.78
CA TRP A 356 -2.27 10.34 0.04
C TRP A 356 -2.63 9.02 0.72
N VAL A 357 -1.82 7.98 0.49
CA VAL A 357 -2.10 6.61 0.90
C VAL A 357 -0.99 6.09 1.81
N MET A 358 -1.39 5.65 3.00
CA MET A 358 -0.51 5.01 3.96
C MET A 358 -0.25 3.55 3.58
N TRP A 359 0.97 3.03 3.81
CA TRP A 359 1.30 1.63 3.52
C TRP A 359 0.55 0.67 4.44
N ASP A 360 0.77 0.75 5.74
CA ASP A 360 0.38 -0.29 6.68
C ASP A 360 -0.23 0.33 7.95
N ILE A 361 -1.56 0.37 8.00
CA ILE A 361 -2.28 1.03 9.09
C ILE A 361 -2.27 0.22 10.39
N VAL A 362 -2.04 -1.12 10.30
CA VAL A 362 -1.91 -2.05 11.43
C VAL A 362 -0.67 -2.92 11.25
N ASP A 363 0.49 -2.43 11.66
CA ASP A 363 1.77 -3.11 11.41
C ASP A 363 2.24 -4.03 12.55
N PHE A 364 1.55 -4.02 13.69
CA PHE A 364 1.96 -4.78 14.86
C PHE A 364 0.85 -5.72 15.33
N HIS A 365 1.25 -6.97 15.62
CA HIS A 365 0.34 -8.04 15.95
C HIS A 365 0.80 -8.76 17.21
N LYS A 366 -0.07 -8.86 18.20
CA LYS A 366 0.12 -9.73 19.34
C LYS A 366 -0.56 -11.07 19.08
N ASP A 367 0.21 -12.11 19.08
CA ASP A 367 -0.26 -13.48 18.90
C ASP A 367 0.66 -14.42 19.68
N SER A 368 0.11 -15.14 20.67
CA SER A 368 0.89 -16.09 21.47
C SER A 368 1.45 -17.25 20.66
N LYS A 369 0.92 -17.46 19.44
CA LYS A 369 1.37 -18.46 18.47
C LYS A 369 2.34 -17.90 17.45
N PHE A 370 2.52 -16.59 17.42
CA PHE A 370 3.40 -15.97 16.43
C PHE A 370 4.84 -16.33 16.76
N VAL A 371 5.48 -16.95 15.79
CA VAL A 371 6.92 -17.22 15.79
C VAL A 371 7.54 -16.30 14.77
N ASP A 372 8.51 -15.49 15.16
CA ASP A 372 9.29 -14.69 14.22
C ASP A 372 9.94 -15.64 13.19
N PRO A 373 9.56 -15.53 11.92
CA PRO A 373 10.07 -16.45 10.90
C PRO A 373 11.57 -16.31 10.64
N THR A 374 12.16 -15.18 11.00
CA THR A 374 13.58 -14.91 10.80
C THR A 374 14.44 -15.51 11.91
N SER A 375 13.98 -15.41 13.16
CA SER A 375 14.75 -15.88 14.33
C SER A 375 14.28 -17.24 14.87
N GLY A 376 13.09 -17.71 14.47
CA GLY A 376 12.45 -18.88 15.07
C GLY A 376 12.01 -18.68 16.52
N ASN A 377 12.18 -17.47 17.07
CA ASN A 377 11.80 -17.15 18.44
C ASN A 377 10.38 -16.64 18.52
N LYS A 378 9.68 -17.02 19.61
CA LYS A 378 8.42 -16.36 19.94
C LYS A 378 8.71 -14.91 20.29
N THR A 379 8.07 -13.97 19.61
CA THR A 379 8.16 -12.57 19.97
C THR A 379 7.18 -12.30 21.11
N GLU A 380 7.71 -12.14 22.31
CA GLU A 380 6.96 -11.57 23.45
C GLU A 380 6.83 -10.04 23.35
N GLU A 381 7.26 -9.47 22.25
CA GLU A 381 7.29 -8.02 22.02
C GLU A 381 5.92 -7.36 21.99
N ASN A 382 4.87 -8.14 22.08
CA ASN A 382 3.47 -7.75 21.93
C ASN A 382 2.73 -7.68 23.27
N SER A 383 3.41 -7.36 24.34
CA SER A 383 2.75 -7.19 25.62
C SER A 383 2.07 -5.81 25.72
N ASP A 384 0.95 -5.75 26.43
CA ASP A 384 0.20 -4.51 26.70
C ASP A 384 1.07 -3.36 27.24
N GLN A 385 2.26 -3.68 27.76
CA GLN A 385 3.21 -2.67 28.25
C GLN A 385 3.77 -1.76 27.14
N TYR A 386 3.81 -2.23 25.87
CA TYR A 386 4.33 -1.44 24.75
C TYR A 386 3.35 -0.40 24.25
N ILE A 387 2.07 -0.61 24.47
CA ILE A 387 0.99 0.32 24.11
C ILE A 387 1.14 1.68 24.80
N LYS A 388 1.81 1.71 25.96
CA LYS A 388 2.01 2.91 26.77
C LYS A 388 3.04 3.89 26.21
N TYR A 389 3.81 3.50 25.21
CA TYR A 389 4.99 4.24 24.73
C TYR A 389 4.81 4.90 23.37
N ASP A 390 3.60 5.29 23.03
CA ASP A 390 3.30 6.16 21.90
C ASP A 390 4.05 5.78 20.62
N CYS A 391 3.74 4.65 20.04
CA CYS A 391 4.29 4.18 18.77
C CYS A 391 5.80 3.84 18.75
N ASN A 392 6.52 4.10 19.84
CA ASN A 392 7.87 3.61 20.03
C ASN A 392 7.85 2.44 20.99
N ILE A 393 8.37 1.31 20.57
CA ILE A 393 8.42 0.12 21.42
C ILE A 393 9.65 0.19 22.30
N TYR A 394 9.45 0.52 23.56
CA TYR A 394 10.50 0.46 24.58
C TYR A 394 10.52 -0.93 25.21
N ASN A 395 11.67 -1.58 25.15
CA ASN A 395 11.88 -2.84 25.85
C ASN A 395 12.49 -2.55 27.22
N PRO A 396 11.69 -2.66 28.30
CA PRO A 396 12.18 -2.30 29.64
C PRO A 396 13.20 -3.29 30.19
N GLN A 397 13.23 -4.55 29.74
CA GLN A 397 14.19 -5.55 30.17
C GLN A 397 15.59 -5.27 29.60
N LYS A 398 15.62 -4.70 28.38
CA LYS A 398 16.87 -4.33 27.71
C LYS A 398 17.22 -2.86 27.85
N ASN A 399 16.31 -2.05 28.40
CA ASN A 399 16.43 -0.58 28.50
C ASN A 399 16.75 0.09 27.14
N ILE A 400 16.10 -0.36 26.07
CA ILE A 400 16.30 0.16 24.72
C ILE A 400 14.96 0.37 24.02
N TRP A 401 14.92 1.32 23.09
CA TRP A 401 13.85 1.47 22.11
C TRP A 401 14.11 0.51 20.96
N THR A 402 13.25 -0.47 20.79
CA THR A 402 13.52 -1.56 19.86
C THR A 402 12.95 -1.33 18.48
N LYS A 403 11.79 -0.71 18.38
CA LYS A 403 11.15 -0.47 17.09
C LYS A 403 10.02 0.54 17.27
N SER A 404 9.84 1.43 16.33
CA SER A 404 8.66 2.27 16.25
C SER A 404 7.60 1.59 15.41
N LEU A 405 6.32 1.75 15.77
CA LEU A 405 5.21 1.34 14.94
C LEU A 405 5.18 2.17 13.66
N TRP A 406 4.95 1.51 12.54
CA TRP A 406 4.67 2.16 11.26
C TRP A 406 3.21 2.59 11.21
N GLY A 407 2.30 1.68 11.48
CA GLY A 407 0.87 1.94 11.51
C GLY A 407 0.38 2.80 12.67
N VAL A 408 -0.91 3.04 12.69
CA VAL A 408 -1.62 3.79 13.74
C VAL A 408 -2.32 2.88 14.73
N GLY A 409 -2.35 1.58 14.45
CA GLY A 409 -2.97 0.56 15.28
C GLY A 409 -2.13 -0.70 15.41
N MET A 410 -2.55 -1.55 16.34
CA MET A 410 -2.03 -2.90 16.58
C MET A 410 -3.21 -3.86 16.75
N ALA A 411 -2.99 -5.15 16.43
CA ALA A 411 -3.97 -6.20 16.68
C ALA A 411 -3.51 -7.16 17.78
N ASP A 412 -4.31 -7.32 18.83
CA ASP A 412 -4.17 -8.39 19.82
C ASP A 412 -5.05 -9.56 19.37
N HIS A 413 -4.45 -10.54 18.71
CA HIS A 413 -5.15 -11.70 18.16
C HIS A 413 -5.64 -12.67 19.26
N ASP A 414 -4.97 -12.71 20.41
CA ASP A 414 -5.38 -13.56 21.54
C ASP A 414 -6.71 -13.07 22.14
N LYS A 415 -6.91 -11.75 22.12
CA LYS A 415 -8.12 -11.10 22.63
C LYS A 415 -9.09 -10.68 21.53
N GLU A 416 -8.70 -10.85 20.27
CA GLU A 416 -9.42 -10.31 19.10
C GLU A 416 -9.77 -8.83 19.28
N LYS A 417 -8.74 -8.03 19.61
CA LYS A 417 -8.91 -6.60 19.90
C LYS A 417 -7.98 -5.75 19.05
N LEU A 418 -8.55 -4.79 18.35
CA LEU A 418 -7.81 -3.70 17.75
C LEU A 418 -7.44 -2.68 18.84
N VAL A 419 -6.18 -2.25 18.85
CA VAL A 419 -5.65 -1.26 19.78
C VAL A 419 -5.16 -0.07 18.99
N LEU A 420 -5.78 1.08 19.18
CA LEU A 420 -5.41 2.33 18.52
C LEU A 420 -4.35 3.05 19.36
N THR A 421 -3.34 3.60 18.71
CA THR A 421 -2.25 4.34 19.33
C THR A 421 -2.51 5.84 19.30
N ASN A 422 -1.65 6.63 19.98
CA ASN A 422 -1.75 8.09 19.91
C ASN A 422 -1.53 8.65 18.49
N LYS A 423 -0.93 7.87 17.58
CA LYS A 423 -0.77 8.25 16.18
C LYS A 423 -2.11 8.24 15.42
N TYR A 424 -3.09 7.49 15.90
CA TYR A 424 -4.45 7.47 15.37
C TYR A 424 -5.21 8.77 15.68
N TYR A 425 -5.05 9.31 16.91
CA TYR A 425 -5.70 10.52 17.39
C TYR A 425 -4.91 11.79 17.03
#